data_e997ffcf1f6de9965d4f0e39b72a7eb4
#
_entry.id   e997ffcf1f6de9965d4f0e39b72a7eb4
#
_cell.length_a   1.000
_cell.length_b   1.000
_cell.length_c   1.000
_cell.angle_alpha   90.00
_cell.angle_beta   90.00
_cell.angle_gamma   90.00
#
_symmetry.space_group_name_H-M   'P 1'
#
loop_
_entity.id
_entity.type
_entity.pdbx_description
1 polymer ?
#
loop_
_entity_poly.entity_id
_entity_poly.type
_entity_poly.pdbx_seq_one_letter_code
_entity_poly.pdbx_strand_id
1 'polypeptide(L)'
;MRNSKIILFIVTLLCFSCKEKQSIINSKSNIIRSQNTIPILETSKESSQTKVWIDSETGHQIEKLVDREGNNSSFYFHNNPFLPTRDKKNWLMVFHGSTANGEQLFTIDLESKEIVQLTNTPGSKSGEIVGVKTRQVYYRIKDSIFSTHIDSHKTKFIFKFPSDKIGSVATLNADETLLGGVISSKEEQEIFKNNPEKKDFFEKIYNAKLKRTLITIDVATGNLNELFSENAWLNHEQFSPTNPNLFMYCHEGPWHKVDRIWNIDIRSKDRKKIHNRTVEREIAGHEFFSPDGKTIWFDLQIPRGETFFLAGKNLETNEEKRYTLERDEWSIHYNIAPDMKTFAGDGGNEGQVAHATNGRWIYHFTPKGDQLISEKLVNMKNHNYKLEPNVHFSPDGKWIIFRANFEGNSQIYAVAINKP
;
A
#
# COMPACT_ATOMS: atom_id res chain seq x y z
N MET A 1 -17.57 -21.58 72.72
CA MET A 1 -16.83 -20.91 73.82
C MET A 1 -16.28 -19.58 73.26
N ARG A 2 -16.78 -18.60 73.86
CA ARG A 2 -16.33 -17.26 74.26
C ARG A 2 -16.23 -16.21 73.19
N ASN A 3 -17.23 -15.38 73.10
CA ASN A 3 -17.49 -14.03 73.74
C ASN A 3 -16.72 -12.93 73.00
N SER A 4 -17.41 -12.10 72.22
CA SER A 4 -18.14 -10.88 72.63
C SER A 4 -17.21 -9.74 73.09
N LYS A 5 -17.22 -8.61 72.39
CA LYS A 5 -17.61 -7.30 73.02
C LYS A 5 -17.73 -6.21 71.96
N ILE A 6 -18.94 -5.68 71.93
CA ILE A 6 -19.39 -4.39 71.35
C ILE A 6 -18.86 -3.27 72.22
N ILE A 7 -18.34 -2.19 71.70
CA ILE A 7 -18.27 -0.89 72.38
C ILE A 7 -18.82 0.18 71.42
N LEU A 8 -19.94 0.71 71.90
CA LEU A 8 -20.69 1.86 71.40
C LEU A 8 -20.10 3.12 72.04
N PHE A 9 -19.79 4.13 71.30
CA PHE A 9 -19.51 5.48 71.82
C PHE A 9 -20.42 6.49 71.15
N ILE A 10 -21.31 7.06 71.91
CA ILE A 10 -22.16 8.23 71.67
C ILE A 10 -21.40 9.44 72.18
N VAL A 11 -21.19 10.49 71.31
CA VAL A 11 -20.91 11.83 71.83
C VAL A 11 -21.58 12.90 70.94
N THR A 12 -22.61 13.41 71.48
CA THR A 12 -23.22 14.74 71.52
C THR A 12 -22.80 15.87 70.57
N LEU A 13 -23.86 16.44 69.99
CA LEU A 13 -23.95 17.73 69.33
C LEU A 13 -23.52 18.88 70.21
N LEU A 14 -22.80 19.84 69.66
CA LEU A 14 -22.84 21.24 70.14
C LEU A 14 -22.92 22.17 68.93
N CYS A 15 -24.03 22.84 68.76
CA CYS A 15 -24.29 23.92 67.83
C CYS A 15 -23.53 25.20 68.27
N PHE A 16 -22.75 25.78 67.41
CA PHE A 16 -22.43 27.20 67.46
C PHE A 16 -22.83 27.88 66.18
N SER A 17 -23.78 28.79 66.28
CA SER A 17 -24.24 29.69 65.28
C SER A 17 -23.26 30.87 65.20
N CYS A 18 -22.67 31.11 64.03
CA CYS A 18 -22.08 32.41 63.72
C CYS A 18 -22.52 32.84 62.32
N LYS A 19 -23.30 33.92 62.28
CA LYS A 19 -23.68 34.64 61.06
C LYS A 19 -22.46 35.38 60.54
N GLU A 20 -22.03 35.07 59.32
CA GLU A 20 -21.21 35.98 58.55
C GLU A 20 -21.76 36.16 57.13
N LYS A 21 -21.62 37.39 56.64
CA LYS A 21 -22.26 37.96 55.46
C LYS A 21 -21.82 37.26 54.16
N GLN A 22 -22.79 36.93 53.35
CA GLN A 22 -22.61 36.60 51.93
C GLN A 22 -22.07 37.80 51.16
N SER A 23 -20.83 37.73 50.70
CA SER A 23 -20.34 38.51 49.57
C SER A 23 -20.45 37.61 48.34
N ILE A 24 -21.37 37.93 47.45
CA ILE A 24 -21.54 37.31 46.15
C ILE A 24 -20.34 37.75 45.27
N ILE A 25 -19.32 36.88 45.18
CA ILE A 25 -18.31 37.02 44.12
C ILE A 25 -18.79 36.18 42.94
N ASN A 26 -19.31 36.84 41.92
CA ASN A 26 -19.54 36.29 40.62
C ASN A 26 -18.18 35.92 39.98
N SER A 27 -17.66 34.75 40.26
CA SER A 27 -16.61 34.16 39.43
C SER A 27 -17.25 33.60 38.15
N LYS A 28 -17.28 34.39 37.07
CA LYS A 28 -17.41 33.84 35.73
C LYS A 28 -16.22 32.91 35.54
N SER A 29 -16.42 31.61 35.71
CA SER A 29 -15.49 30.61 35.21
C SER A 29 -15.45 30.75 33.67
N ASN A 30 -14.43 31.45 33.18
CA ASN A 30 -14.03 31.33 31.80
C ASN A 30 -13.61 29.87 31.60
N ILE A 31 -14.51 29.05 31.10
CA ILE A 31 -14.17 27.79 30.49
C ILE A 31 -13.41 28.19 29.20
N ILE A 32 -12.10 28.34 29.32
CA ILE A 32 -11.20 28.30 28.17
C ILE A 32 -11.36 26.91 27.62
N ARG A 33 -12.21 26.74 26.60
CA ARG A 33 -12.11 25.61 25.69
C ARG A 33 -10.69 25.71 25.11
N SER A 34 -9.77 24.89 25.58
CA SER A 34 -8.51 24.66 24.89
C SER A 34 -8.93 24.15 23.50
N GLN A 35 -8.87 24.99 22.51
CA GLN A 35 -8.84 24.53 21.14
C GLN A 35 -7.61 23.62 21.08
N ASN A 36 -7.82 22.33 20.93
CA ASN A 36 -6.75 21.38 20.64
C ASN A 36 -6.17 21.76 19.29
N THR A 37 -5.23 22.71 19.30
CA THR A 37 -4.48 23.07 18.10
C THR A 37 -3.57 21.91 17.75
N ILE A 38 -3.67 21.43 16.51
CA ILE A 38 -2.77 20.38 15.99
C ILE A 38 -1.35 20.95 16.04
N PRO A 39 -0.38 20.26 16.67
CA PRO A 39 0.99 20.78 16.80
C PRO A 39 1.68 20.81 15.43
N ILE A 40 2.54 21.81 15.25
CA ILE A 40 3.43 21.94 14.09
C ILE A 40 4.76 21.31 14.48
N LEU A 41 5.18 20.24 13.83
CA LEU A 41 6.34 19.44 14.17
C LEU A 41 7.17 19.10 12.94
N GLU A 42 8.48 18.92 13.14
CA GLU A 42 9.33 18.29 12.12
C GLU A 42 8.99 16.81 12.04
N THR A 43 8.52 16.36 10.87
CA THR A 43 8.18 14.95 10.65
C THR A 43 9.39 14.06 10.89
N SER A 44 9.17 12.95 11.59
CA SER A 44 10.17 11.92 11.93
C SER A 44 11.23 12.28 12.98
N LYS A 45 11.20 13.48 13.54
CA LYS A 45 12.12 13.87 14.61
C LYS A 45 11.40 14.12 15.94
N GLU A 46 10.30 14.86 15.88
CA GLU A 46 9.54 15.31 17.05
C GLU A 46 8.16 14.64 17.13
N SER A 47 7.73 13.99 16.03
CA SER A 47 6.38 13.44 15.88
C SER A 47 6.18 12.04 16.48
N SER A 48 7.24 11.37 16.98
CA SER A 48 7.20 9.97 17.42
C SER A 48 6.17 9.65 18.51
N GLN A 49 5.73 10.64 19.29
CA GLN A 49 4.72 10.48 20.35
C GLN A 49 3.37 11.12 20.00
N THR A 50 3.24 11.67 18.80
CA THR A 50 2.06 12.42 18.37
C THR A 50 1.36 11.67 17.25
N LYS A 51 0.03 11.48 17.38
CA LYS A 51 -0.75 10.78 16.34
C LYS A 51 -1.08 11.67 15.15
N VAL A 52 -1.25 12.98 15.35
CA VAL A 52 -1.62 13.96 14.32
C VAL A 52 -0.78 15.21 14.50
N TRP A 53 -0.15 15.68 13.43
CA TRP A 53 0.64 16.92 13.43
C TRP A 53 0.57 17.60 12.07
N ILE A 54 1.01 18.85 12.02
CA ILE A 54 1.25 19.59 10.78
C ILE A 54 2.77 19.53 10.52
N ASP A 55 3.16 19.07 9.35
CA ASP A 55 4.56 19.08 8.95
C ASP A 55 5.08 20.51 8.85
N SER A 56 6.16 20.80 9.57
CA SER A 56 6.69 22.16 9.70
C SER A 56 7.28 22.73 8.40
N GLU A 57 7.68 21.88 7.46
CA GLU A 57 8.24 22.32 6.17
C GLU A 57 7.17 22.48 5.09
N THR A 58 6.17 21.59 5.07
CA THR A 58 5.18 21.53 4.00
C THR A 58 3.85 22.19 4.38
N GLY A 59 3.52 22.24 5.67
CA GLY A 59 2.25 22.75 6.17
C GLY A 59 1.07 21.78 6.01
N HIS A 60 1.31 20.54 5.57
CA HIS A 60 0.27 19.52 5.46
C HIS A 60 0.06 18.79 6.77
N GLN A 61 -1.19 18.40 7.03
CA GLN A 61 -1.52 17.56 8.18
C GLN A 61 -1.12 16.12 7.90
N ILE A 62 -0.40 15.51 8.85
CA ILE A 62 -0.01 14.11 8.83
C ILE A 62 -0.68 13.39 10.00
N GLU A 63 -1.09 12.16 9.77
CA GLU A 63 -1.65 11.27 10.77
C GLU A 63 -0.89 9.94 10.76
N LYS A 64 -0.49 9.44 11.94
CA LYS A 64 -0.10 8.04 12.13
C LYS A 64 -1.38 7.20 12.08
N LEU A 65 -1.68 6.67 10.90
CA LEU A 65 -2.96 6.03 10.62
C LEU A 65 -3.14 4.73 11.43
N VAL A 66 -2.08 3.92 11.55
CA VAL A 66 -2.09 2.68 12.32
C VAL A 66 -1.28 2.87 13.59
N ASP A 67 -1.98 2.84 14.74
CA ASP A 67 -1.37 2.94 16.07
C ASP A 67 -1.34 1.55 16.73
N ARG A 68 -0.40 0.71 16.27
CA ARG A 68 -0.22 -0.66 16.71
C ARG A 68 1.26 -0.98 16.88
N GLU A 69 1.62 -1.76 17.88
CA GLU A 69 2.98 -2.21 18.10
C GLU A 69 3.50 -3.11 16.96
N GLY A 70 4.82 -3.15 16.81
CA GLY A 70 5.53 -3.94 15.81
C GLY A 70 5.51 -3.29 14.42
N ASN A 71 5.84 -4.07 13.41
CA ASN A 71 5.81 -3.61 12.02
C ASN A 71 4.38 -3.65 11.47
N ASN A 72 3.98 -2.57 10.80
CA ASN A 72 2.73 -2.44 10.09
C ASN A 72 3.02 -1.91 8.68
N SER A 73 2.46 -2.54 7.65
CA SER A 73 2.77 -2.20 6.26
C SER A 73 1.52 -2.17 5.40
N SER A 74 1.37 -1.10 4.61
CA SER A 74 0.39 -1.03 3.52
C SER A 74 0.77 -2.01 2.40
N PHE A 75 -0.14 -2.22 1.47
CA PHE A 75 0.09 -3.04 0.29
C PHE A 75 1.09 -2.40 -0.69
N TYR A 76 1.49 -3.16 -1.67
CA TYR A 76 2.27 -2.64 -2.79
C TYR A 76 1.43 -1.64 -3.60
N PHE A 77 2.01 -0.59 -4.11
CA PHE A 77 1.36 0.63 -4.62
C PHE A 77 0.20 0.41 -5.61
N HIS A 78 0.20 -0.64 -6.40
CA HIS A 78 -0.85 -0.94 -7.38
C HIS A 78 -1.94 -1.88 -6.85
N ASN A 79 -1.74 -2.51 -5.71
CA ASN A 79 -2.74 -3.39 -5.09
C ASN A 79 -3.74 -2.56 -4.29
N ASN A 80 -5.02 -2.63 -4.63
CA ASN A 80 -6.06 -1.92 -3.90
C ASN A 80 -6.27 -2.52 -2.50
N PRO A 81 -5.94 -1.79 -1.40
CA PRO A 81 -6.18 -2.29 -0.05
C PRO A 81 -7.58 -1.95 0.50
N PHE A 82 -8.39 -1.21 -0.25
CA PHE A 82 -9.63 -0.60 0.24
C PHE A 82 -10.87 -1.37 -0.15
N LEU A 83 -11.86 -1.36 0.75
CA LEU A 83 -13.23 -1.77 0.48
C LEU A 83 -14.19 -0.98 1.38
N PRO A 84 -15.46 -0.77 0.96
CA PRO A 84 -16.42 -0.07 1.79
C PRO A 84 -16.76 -0.87 3.05
N THR A 85 -17.10 -0.19 4.14
CA THR A 85 -17.77 -0.81 5.31
C THR A 85 -19.06 -1.50 4.89
N ARG A 86 -19.60 -2.38 5.73
CA ARG A 86 -20.82 -3.14 5.40
C ARG A 86 -22.03 -2.26 5.15
N ASP A 87 -22.13 -1.14 5.88
CA ASP A 87 -23.18 -0.13 5.71
C ASP A 87 -22.88 0.86 4.58
N LYS A 88 -21.71 0.75 3.93
CA LYS A 88 -21.20 1.60 2.85
C LYS A 88 -21.06 3.08 3.20
N LYS A 89 -20.94 3.42 4.48
CA LYS A 89 -20.75 4.82 4.91
C LYS A 89 -19.28 5.21 4.92
N ASN A 90 -18.42 4.26 5.28
CA ASN A 90 -16.98 4.46 5.46
C ASN A 90 -16.17 3.48 4.63
N TRP A 91 -14.87 3.53 4.78
CA TRP A 91 -13.92 2.64 4.10
C TRP A 91 -13.05 1.90 5.10
N LEU A 92 -12.83 0.63 4.83
CA LEU A 92 -11.82 -0.18 5.47
C LEU A 92 -10.56 -0.21 4.60
N MET A 93 -9.40 -0.21 5.24
CA MET A 93 -8.13 -0.55 4.60
C MET A 93 -7.58 -1.84 5.19
N VAL A 94 -7.20 -2.78 4.36
CA VAL A 94 -6.49 -4.01 4.76
C VAL A 94 -4.98 -3.71 4.81
N PHE A 95 -4.29 -4.23 5.81
CA PHE A 95 -2.86 -4.05 5.96
C PHE A 95 -2.19 -5.25 6.64
N HIS A 96 -0.87 -5.35 6.53
CA HIS A 96 -0.05 -6.31 7.25
C HIS A 96 0.37 -5.79 8.61
N GLY A 97 0.36 -6.67 9.61
CA GLY A 97 0.90 -6.39 10.93
C GLY A 97 1.66 -7.56 11.51
N SER A 98 2.83 -7.32 12.10
CA SER A 98 3.60 -8.37 12.77
C SER A 98 2.94 -8.82 14.07
N THR A 99 3.00 -10.12 14.34
CA THR A 99 2.52 -10.77 15.58
C THR A 99 3.46 -11.90 15.98
N ALA A 100 3.22 -12.51 17.14
CA ALA A 100 3.93 -13.73 17.55
C ALA A 100 3.74 -14.90 16.56
N ASN A 101 2.65 -14.91 15.78
CA ASN A 101 2.36 -15.93 14.76
C ASN A 101 2.90 -15.56 13.35
N GLY A 102 3.83 -14.59 13.24
CA GLY A 102 4.32 -14.03 11.99
C GLY A 102 3.44 -12.87 11.50
N GLU A 103 3.63 -12.44 10.27
CA GLU A 103 2.80 -11.40 9.68
C GLU A 103 1.37 -11.87 9.45
N GLN A 104 0.43 -11.09 9.94
CA GLN A 104 -1.01 -11.32 9.86
C GLN A 104 -1.70 -10.16 9.14
N LEU A 105 -2.93 -10.39 8.70
CA LEU A 105 -3.75 -9.37 8.05
C LEU A 105 -4.70 -8.73 9.07
N PHE A 106 -4.88 -7.44 8.93
CA PHE A 106 -5.72 -6.58 9.74
C PHE A 106 -6.57 -5.68 8.84
N THR A 107 -7.66 -5.15 9.38
CA THR A 107 -8.35 -4.00 8.80
C THR A 107 -8.27 -2.82 9.75
N ILE A 108 -8.30 -1.62 9.19
CA ILE A 108 -8.58 -0.37 9.90
C ILE A 108 -9.74 0.34 9.23
N ASP A 109 -10.71 0.81 10.02
CA ASP A 109 -11.72 1.75 9.55
C ASP A 109 -11.08 3.14 9.43
N LEU A 110 -11.15 3.75 8.26
CA LEU A 110 -10.44 5.01 7.99
C LEU A 110 -11.03 6.21 8.75
N GLU A 111 -12.26 6.12 9.25
CA GLU A 111 -12.90 7.19 10.03
C GLU A 111 -12.78 6.94 11.52
N SER A 112 -13.27 5.79 12.01
CA SER A 112 -13.27 5.48 13.44
C SER A 112 -11.89 5.08 13.97
N LYS A 113 -10.96 4.70 13.10
CA LYS A 113 -9.61 4.17 13.40
C LYS A 113 -9.63 2.85 14.16
N GLU A 114 -10.76 2.17 14.19
CA GLU A 114 -10.86 0.84 14.77
C GLU A 114 -10.04 -0.17 13.96
N ILE A 115 -9.18 -0.92 14.64
CA ILE A 115 -8.33 -1.96 14.04
C ILE A 115 -8.86 -3.33 14.44
N VAL A 116 -9.08 -4.20 13.44
CA VAL A 116 -9.54 -5.57 13.63
C VAL A 116 -8.56 -6.55 13.01
N GLN A 117 -8.14 -7.56 13.76
CA GLN A 117 -7.28 -8.63 13.24
C GLN A 117 -8.12 -9.64 12.45
N LEU A 118 -7.78 -9.84 11.17
CA LEU A 118 -8.49 -10.78 10.27
C LEU A 118 -7.96 -12.21 10.35
N THR A 119 -6.65 -12.36 10.51
CA THR A 119 -6.01 -13.68 10.53
C THR A 119 -5.17 -13.85 11.78
N ASN A 120 -5.16 -15.05 12.35
CA ASN A 120 -4.36 -15.39 13.53
C ASN A 120 -3.89 -16.85 13.49
N THR A 121 -3.49 -17.34 12.32
CA THR A 121 -2.93 -18.69 12.16
C THR A 121 -1.41 -18.62 12.00
N PRO A 122 -0.64 -19.63 12.45
CA PRO A 122 0.81 -19.65 12.29
C PRO A 122 1.26 -19.48 10.83
N GLY A 123 2.35 -18.76 10.65
CA GLY A 123 2.98 -18.47 9.36
C GLY A 123 2.58 -17.11 8.77
N SER A 124 3.56 -16.44 8.19
CA SER A 124 3.39 -15.14 7.53
C SER A 124 2.46 -15.24 6.33
N LYS A 125 1.59 -14.24 6.16
CA LYS A 125 0.71 -14.06 5.01
C LYS A 125 1.42 -13.20 3.97
N SER A 126 1.29 -13.56 2.70
CA SER A 126 1.88 -12.83 1.58
C SER A 126 0.98 -12.91 0.34
N GLY A 127 1.16 -11.99 -0.62
CA GLY A 127 0.37 -11.96 -1.84
C GLY A 127 -1.07 -11.54 -1.58
N GLU A 128 -1.25 -10.53 -0.79
CA GLU A 128 -2.51 -9.97 -0.34
C GLU A 128 -3.30 -9.32 -1.47
N ILE A 129 -4.54 -9.74 -1.62
CA ILE A 129 -5.46 -9.29 -2.67
C ILE A 129 -6.84 -9.11 -2.06
N VAL A 130 -7.48 -7.96 -2.30
CA VAL A 130 -8.83 -7.65 -1.78
C VAL A 130 -9.86 -7.86 -2.87
N GLY A 131 -10.81 -8.76 -2.63
CA GLY A 131 -12.06 -8.88 -3.37
C GLY A 131 -13.12 -7.97 -2.74
N VAL A 132 -13.38 -6.85 -3.39
CA VAL A 132 -14.30 -5.81 -2.88
C VAL A 132 -15.75 -6.28 -2.91
N LYS A 133 -16.15 -6.99 -3.99
CA LYS A 133 -17.51 -7.52 -4.20
C LYS A 133 -17.80 -8.68 -3.26
N THR A 134 -16.85 -9.62 -3.16
CA THR A 134 -16.96 -10.82 -2.34
C THR A 134 -16.58 -10.61 -0.89
N ARG A 135 -15.99 -9.45 -0.56
CA ARG A 135 -15.49 -9.09 0.77
C ARG A 135 -14.50 -10.13 1.33
N GLN A 136 -13.63 -10.65 0.45
CA GLN A 136 -12.59 -11.61 0.76
C GLN A 136 -11.22 -10.96 0.69
N VAL A 137 -10.30 -11.37 1.58
CA VAL A 137 -8.86 -11.12 1.39
C VAL A 137 -8.22 -12.45 1.05
N TYR A 138 -7.53 -12.50 -0.08
CA TYR A 138 -6.78 -13.67 -0.54
C TYR A 138 -5.31 -13.50 -0.20
N TYR A 139 -4.69 -14.57 0.26
CA TYR A 139 -3.30 -14.57 0.66
C TYR A 139 -2.70 -15.97 0.58
N ARG A 140 -1.38 -16.03 0.64
CA ARG A 140 -0.61 -17.27 0.61
C ARG A 140 0.05 -17.52 1.96
N ILE A 141 0.06 -18.81 2.37
CA ILE A 141 0.92 -19.35 3.42
C ILE A 141 1.74 -20.46 2.79
N LYS A 142 3.06 -20.29 2.64
CA LYS A 142 3.97 -21.22 1.94
C LYS A 142 3.47 -21.49 0.50
N ASP A 143 3.05 -22.73 0.21
CA ASP A 143 2.58 -23.22 -1.08
C ASP A 143 1.05 -23.19 -1.24
N SER A 144 0.33 -22.69 -0.26
CA SER A 144 -1.14 -22.77 -0.20
C SER A 144 -1.78 -21.40 -0.20
N ILE A 145 -2.88 -21.27 -0.95
CA ILE A 145 -3.68 -20.05 -1.09
C ILE A 145 -4.96 -20.21 -0.26
N PHE A 146 -5.28 -19.16 0.46
CA PHE A 146 -6.46 -19.05 1.32
C PHE A 146 -7.21 -17.76 1.02
N SER A 147 -8.49 -17.71 1.41
CA SER A 147 -9.21 -16.45 1.58
C SER A 147 -9.79 -16.36 2.98
N THR A 148 -9.89 -15.13 3.51
CA THR A 148 -10.61 -14.84 4.75
C THR A 148 -11.66 -13.78 4.46
N HIS A 149 -12.90 -14.06 4.85
CA HIS A 149 -14.00 -13.10 4.70
C HIS A 149 -13.89 -12.02 5.77
N ILE A 150 -13.87 -10.76 5.35
CA ILE A 150 -13.56 -9.60 6.21
C ILE A 150 -14.54 -9.47 7.39
N ASP A 151 -15.85 -9.66 7.17
CA ASP A 151 -16.83 -9.45 8.23
C ASP A 151 -17.05 -10.67 9.15
N SER A 152 -16.90 -11.89 8.62
CA SER A 152 -17.16 -13.12 9.39
C SER A 152 -15.92 -13.82 9.88
N HIS A 153 -14.75 -13.37 9.41
CA HIS A 153 -13.42 -13.96 9.69
C HIS A 153 -13.31 -15.45 9.32
N LYS A 154 -14.24 -15.95 8.50
CA LYS A 154 -14.21 -17.35 8.03
C LYS A 154 -13.15 -17.51 6.98
N THR A 155 -12.21 -18.40 7.22
CA THR A 155 -11.15 -18.75 6.28
C THR A 155 -11.55 -19.95 5.45
N LYS A 156 -11.26 -19.88 4.13
CA LYS A 156 -11.45 -20.93 3.15
C LYS A 156 -10.09 -21.26 2.51
N PHE A 157 -9.78 -22.53 2.37
CA PHE A 157 -8.70 -23.02 1.51
C PHE A 157 -9.14 -22.91 0.04
N ILE A 158 -8.27 -22.39 -0.82
CA ILE A 158 -8.54 -22.24 -2.26
C ILE A 158 -7.74 -23.25 -3.07
N PHE A 159 -6.40 -23.24 -2.91
CA PHE A 159 -5.52 -24.04 -3.75
C PHE A 159 -4.20 -24.33 -3.05
N LYS A 160 -3.56 -25.45 -3.39
CA LYS A 160 -2.18 -25.75 -3.00
C LYS A 160 -1.37 -26.11 -4.23
N PHE A 161 -0.27 -25.40 -4.44
CA PHE A 161 0.67 -25.73 -5.50
C PHE A 161 1.30 -27.11 -5.25
N PRO A 162 1.38 -27.96 -6.29
CA PRO A 162 2.10 -29.23 -6.20
C PRO A 162 3.57 -29.02 -5.78
N SER A 163 4.15 -30.01 -5.10
CA SER A 163 5.50 -29.92 -4.55
C SER A 163 6.62 -29.73 -5.59
N ASP A 164 6.34 -30.05 -6.85
CA ASP A 164 7.22 -29.86 -8.01
C ASP A 164 7.08 -28.49 -8.68
N LYS A 165 6.05 -27.72 -8.32
CA LYS A 165 5.75 -26.38 -8.86
C LYS A 165 5.87 -25.32 -7.78
N ILE A 166 6.50 -24.20 -8.11
CA ILE A 166 6.59 -23.04 -7.23
C ILE A 166 5.74 -21.95 -7.85
N GLY A 167 4.64 -21.63 -7.18
CA GLY A 167 3.69 -20.67 -7.71
C GLY A 167 3.37 -19.54 -6.75
N SER A 168 2.88 -18.44 -7.32
CA SER A 168 2.34 -17.30 -6.60
C SER A 168 1.12 -16.77 -7.31
N VAL A 169 0.29 -16.03 -6.56
CA VAL A 169 -0.80 -15.21 -7.10
C VAL A 169 -0.59 -13.78 -6.64
N ALA A 170 -0.90 -12.81 -7.50
CA ALA A 170 -0.67 -11.40 -7.25
C ALA A 170 -1.92 -10.53 -7.52
N THR A 171 -2.96 -11.08 -8.14
CA THR A 171 -4.09 -10.28 -8.61
C THR A 171 -5.38 -11.10 -8.68
N LEU A 172 -6.52 -10.39 -8.70
CA LEU A 172 -7.87 -10.93 -8.83
C LEU A 172 -8.56 -10.22 -10.00
N ASN A 173 -9.28 -10.97 -10.85
CA ASN A 173 -9.94 -10.36 -12.00
C ASN A 173 -11.18 -9.53 -11.58
N ALA A 174 -11.65 -8.68 -12.50
CA ALA A 174 -12.74 -7.75 -12.23
C ALA A 174 -14.07 -8.42 -11.77
N ASP A 175 -14.31 -9.69 -12.11
CA ASP A 175 -15.46 -10.45 -11.66
C ASP A 175 -15.23 -11.14 -10.30
N GLU A 176 -14.00 -11.10 -9.79
CA GLU A 176 -13.57 -11.78 -8.56
C GLU A 176 -13.73 -13.31 -8.60
N THR A 177 -13.61 -13.87 -9.78
CA THR A 177 -13.75 -15.32 -10.04
C THR A 177 -12.41 -16.01 -10.25
N LEU A 178 -11.37 -15.27 -10.69
CA LEU A 178 -10.06 -15.80 -11.04
C LEU A 178 -8.94 -15.06 -10.31
N LEU A 179 -8.09 -15.79 -9.58
CA LEU A 179 -6.79 -15.31 -9.15
C LEU A 179 -5.80 -15.47 -10.31
N GLY A 180 -4.96 -14.46 -10.53
CA GLY A 180 -3.90 -14.46 -11.53
C GLY A 180 -2.52 -14.53 -10.89
N GLY A 181 -1.59 -15.22 -11.54
CA GLY A 181 -0.25 -15.37 -11.04
C GLY A 181 0.70 -16.12 -11.97
N VAL A 182 1.79 -16.63 -11.41
CA VAL A 182 2.85 -17.28 -12.15
C VAL A 182 3.35 -18.55 -11.45
N ILE A 183 3.78 -19.52 -12.26
CA ILE A 183 4.57 -20.68 -11.80
C ILE A 183 6.00 -20.49 -12.30
N SER A 184 6.95 -20.68 -11.40
CA SER A 184 8.39 -20.68 -11.66
C SER A 184 9.02 -22.07 -11.42
N SER A 185 10.29 -22.22 -11.80
CA SER A 185 11.04 -23.46 -11.63
C SER A 185 11.72 -23.55 -10.26
N LYS A 186 12.05 -24.77 -9.85
CA LYS A 186 12.90 -24.99 -8.65
C LYS A 186 14.30 -24.41 -8.82
N GLU A 187 14.84 -24.45 -10.02
CA GLU A 187 16.15 -23.88 -10.33
C GLU A 187 16.18 -22.37 -10.04
N GLU A 188 15.10 -21.66 -10.31
CA GLU A 188 14.97 -20.26 -9.97
C GLU A 188 15.04 -20.03 -8.45
N GLN A 189 14.40 -20.90 -7.65
CA GLN A 189 14.47 -20.82 -6.19
C GLN A 189 15.89 -21.06 -5.65
N GLU A 190 16.63 -21.95 -6.29
CA GLU A 190 18.05 -22.16 -5.93
C GLU A 190 18.89 -20.91 -6.23
N ILE A 191 18.61 -20.20 -7.33
CA ILE A 191 19.27 -18.91 -7.62
C ILE A 191 18.98 -17.88 -6.53
N PHE A 192 17.71 -17.70 -6.13
CA PHE A 192 17.35 -16.79 -5.04
C PHE A 192 17.97 -17.19 -3.70
N LYS A 193 17.93 -18.46 -3.35
CA LYS A 193 18.49 -18.98 -2.11
C LYS A 193 20.01 -18.74 -2.01
N ASN A 194 20.72 -18.94 -3.10
CA ASN A 194 22.17 -18.78 -3.16
C ASN A 194 22.62 -17.32 -3.37
N ASN A 195 21.70 -16.42 -3.70
CA ASN A 195 21.98 -15.02 -3.99
C ASN A 195 20.83 -14.16 -3.43
N PRO A 196 20.76 -13.92 -2.11
CA PRO A 196 19.59 -13.27 -1.48
C PRO A 196 19.45 -11.79 -1.79
N GLU A 197 20.54 -11.11 -2.19
CA GLU A 197 20.52 -9.69 -2.48
C GLU A 197 20.09 -9.42 -3.93
N LYS A 198 19.21 -8.43 -4.16
CA LYS A 198 18.69 -8.07 -5.49
C LYS A 198 19.82 -7.85 -6.53
N LYS A 199 20.89 -7.17 -6.13
CA LYS A 199 22.06 -6.95 -6.99
C LYS A 199 22.73 -8.24 -7.46
N ASP A 200 22.63 -9.34 -6.70
CA ASP A 200 23.30 -10.60 -6.99
C ASP A 200 22.42 -11.57 -7.78
N PHE A 201 21.09 -11.63 -7.51
CA PHE A 201 20.21 -12.55 -8.23
C PHE A 201 19.65 -11.97 -9.54
N PHE A 202 19.50 -10.65 -9.65
CA PHE A 202 18.73 -10.02 -10.71
C PHE A 202 19.21 -10.37 -12.12
N GLU A 203 20.51 -10.19 -12.40
CA GLU A 203 21.07 -10.57 -13.71
C GLU A 203 21.14 -12.10 -13.90
N LYS A 204 21.33 -12.86 -12.83
CA LYS A 204 21.40 -14.33 -12.91
C LYS A 204 20.05 -14.93 -13.33
N ILE A 205 18.95 -14.50 -12.73
CA ILE A 205 17.60 -14.92 -13.13
C ILE A 205 17.30 -14.51 -14.58
N TYR A 206 17.63 -13.26 -14.96
CA TYR A 206 17.44 -12.79 -16.31
C TYR A 206 18.22 -13.61 -17.34
N ASN A 207 19.49 -13.93 -17.07
CA ASN A 207 20.36 -14.67 -17.96
C ASN A 207 20.04 -16.16 -18.02
N ALA A 208 19.50 -16.73 -16.95
CA ALA A 208 19.14 -18.14 -16.89
C ALA A 208 18.01 -18.53 -17.85
N LYS A 209 17.19 -17.56 -18.29
CA LYS A 209 16.07 -17.77 -19.23
C LYS A 209 15.20 -18.96 -18.87
N LEU A 210 14.89 -19.06 -17.56
CA LEU A 210 14.08 -20.14 -17.02
C LEU A 210 12.64 -20.03 -17.46
N LYS A 211 12.00 -21.18 -17.65
CA LYS A 211 10.59 -21.24 -18.02
C LYS A 211 9.72 -20.71 -16.89
N ARG A 212 8.88 -19.71 -17.17
CA ARG A 212 7.75 -19.31 -16.32
C ARG A 212 6.44 -19.50 -17.04
N THR A 213 5.39 -19.77 -16.29
CA THR A 213 4.03 -20.02 -16.81
C THR A 213 3.07 -19.06 -16.14
N LEU A 214 2.41 -18.21 -16.92
CA LEU A 214 1.27 -17.43 -16.45
C LEU A 214 0.09 -18.34 -16.20
N ILE A 215 -0.60 -18.14 -15.08
CA ILE A 215 -1.70 -18.97 -14.64
C ILE A 215 -2.92 -18.17 -14.17
N THR A 216 -4.06 -18.82 -14.16
CA THR A 216 -5.23 -18.42 -13.39
C THR A 216 -5.69 -19.57 -12.50
N ILE A 217 -6.29 -19.23 -11.35
CA ILE A 217 -6.91 -20.19 -10.43
C ILE A 217 -8.35 -19.76 -10.18
N ASP A 218 -9.30 -20.62 -10.47
CA ASP A 218 -10.72 -20.38 -10.19
C ASP A 218 -10.96 -20.40 -8.67
N VAL A 219 -11.53 -19.32 -8.16
CA VAL A 219 -11.73 -19.11 -6.72
C VAL A 219 -12.73 -20.08 -6.11
N ALA A 220 -13.74 -20.50 -6.88
CA ALA A 220 -14.80 -21.37 -6.39
C ALA A 220 -14.36 -22.84 -6.34
N THR A 221 -13.68 -23.30 -7.40
CA THR A 221 -13.33 -24.71 -7.62
C THR A 221 -11.89 -25.05 -7.26
N GLY A 222 -10.99 -24.06 -7.23
CA GLY A 222 -9.54 -24.27 -7.09
C GLY A 222 -8.88 -24.80 -8.37
N ASN A 223 -9.56 -24.79 -9.52
CA ASN A 223 -8.99 -25.27 -10.77
C ASN A 223 -7.92 -24.30 -11.28
N LEU A 224 -6.71 -24.83 -11.51
CA LEU A 224 -5.61 -24.10 -12.11
C LEU A 224 -5.66 -24.25 -13.64
N ASN A 225 -5.53 -23.11 -14.33
CA ASN A 225 -5.41 -23.05 -15.79
C ASN A 225 -4.10 -22.37 -16.18
N GLU A 226 -3.28 -23.03 -17.01
CA GLU A 226 -2.06 -22.46 -17.58
C GLU A 226 -2.42 -21.64 -18.82
N LEU A 227 -2.08 -20.35 -18.83
CA LEU A 227 -2.37 -19.44 -19.93
C LEU A 227 -1.36 -19.60 -21.06
N PHE A 228 -0.08 -19.40 -20.74
CA PHE A 228 1.06 -19.66 -21.62
C PHE A 228 2.35 -19.79 -20.82
N SER A 229 3.40 -20.33 -21.47
CA SER A 229 4.75 -20.43 -20.90
C SER A 229 5.76 -19.77 -21.80
N GLU A 230 6.78 -19.16 -21.20
CA GLU A 230 7.88 -18.53 -21.91
C GLU A 230 9.18 -18.66 -21.12
N ASN A 231 10.33 -18.70 -21.82
CA ASN A 231 11.64 -18.68 -21.20
C ASN A 231 12.08 -17.25 -20.92
N ALA A 232 11.30 -16.58 -20.08
CA ALA A 232 11.47 -15.21 -19.65
C ALA A 232 11.02 -15.04 -18.21
N TRP A 233 11.55 -14.03 -17.52
CA TRP A 233 11.15 -13.71 -16.17
C TRP A 233 9.83 -12.93 -16.17
N LEU A 234 8.69 -13.65 -16.22
CA LEU A 234 7.35 -13.08 -16.11
C LEU A 234 7.09 -12.67 -14.65
N ASN A 235 6.59 -11.46 -14.44
CA ASN A 235 6.38 -10.88 -13.09
C ASN A 235 5.34 -9.75 -13.13
N HIS A 236 5.02 -9.14 -11.97
CA HIS A 236 4.11 -8.00 -11.82
C HIS A 236 2.73 -8.21 -12.47
N GLU A 237 2.14 -9.36 -12.17
CA GLU A 237 0.84 -9.75 -12.72
C GLU A 237 -0.27 -8.86 -12.16
N GLN A 238 -1.10 -8.30 -13.05
CA GLN A 238 -2.25 -7.47 -12.69
C GLN A 238 -3.42 -7.74 -13.64
N PHE A 239 -4.58 -8.07 -13.11
CA PHE A 239 -5.80 -7.99 -13.89
C PHE A 239 -6.28 -6.55 -14.04
N SER A 240 -6.92 -6.25 -15.18
CA SER A 240 -7.65 -4.99 -15.33
C SER A 240 -8.74 -4.89 -14.27
N PRO A 241 -8.94 -3.72 -13.64
CA PRO A 241 -9.98 -3.52 -12.63
C PRO A 241 -11.40 -3.57 -13.21
N THR A 242 -11.58 -3.50 -14.53
CA THR A 242 -12.87 -3.42 -15.19
C THR A 242 -13.11 -4.50 -16.25
N ASN A 243 -12.05 -5.03 -16.88
CA ASN A 243 -12.15 -6.10 -17.86
C ASN A 243 -11.64 -7.41 -17.26
N PRO A 244 -12.54 -8.39 -16.95
CA PRO A 244 -12.15 -9.63 -16.28
C PRO A 244 -11.24 -10.54 -17.11
N ASN A 245 -11.10 -10.28 -18.41
CA ASN A 245 -10.29 -11.08 -19.31
C ASN A 245 -8.94 -10.46 -19.65
N LEU A 246 -8.70 -9.20 -19.30
CA LEU A 246 -7.46 -8.52 -19.60
C LEU A 246 -6.47 -8.66 -18.45
N PHE A 247 -5.31 -9.26 -18.74
CA PHE A 247 -4.28 -9.59 -17.78
C PHE A 247 -2.95 -8.97 -18.21
N MET A 248 -2.46 -8.00 -17.44
CA MET A 248 -1.15 -7.37 -17.63
C MET A 248 -0.06 -8.17 -16.91
N TYR A 249 1.11 -8.24 -17.49
CA TYR A 249 2.31 -8.82 -16.90
C TYR A 249 3.56 -8.14 -17.44
N CYS A 250 4.68 -8.30 -16.78
CA CYS A 250 5.94 -7.76 -17.26
C CYS A 250 6.96 -8.84 -17.63
N HIS A 251 7.87 -8.51 -18.53
CA HIS A 251 9.17 -9.15 -18.67
C HIS A 251 10.14 -8.44 -17.73
N GLU A 252 10.46 -9.06 -16.61
CA GLU A 252 11.44 -8.54 -15.65
C GLU A 252 12.87 -8.76 -16.16
N GLY A 253 13.80 -7.94 -15.70
CA GLY A 253 15.20 -8.03 -16.07
C GLY A 253 15.87 -6.67 -16.03
N PRO A 254 17.11 -6.54 -16.54
CA PRO A 254 17.71 -5.23 -16.72
C PRO A 254 16.82 -4.38 -17.62
N TRP A 255 16.17 -3.36 -17.05
CA TRP A 255 15.04 -2.65 -17.66
C TRP A 255 15.33 -2.09 -19.05
N HIS A 256 16.59 -1.71 -19.29
CA HIS A 256 17.05 -1.24 -20.61
C HIS A 256 17.28 -2.37 -21.65
N LYS A 257 17.14 -3.64 -21.25
CA LYS A 257 17.31 -4.82 -22.15
C LYS A 257 15.99 -5.52 -22.47
N VAL A 258 14.90 -5.15 -21.80
CA VAL A 258 13.60 -5.81 -21.95
C VAL A 258 12.55 -4.84 -22.49
N ASP A 259 11.63 -5.32 -23.33
CA ASP A 259 10.36 -4.69 -23.57
C ASP A 259 9.43 -5.15 -22.43
N ARG A 260 9.21 -4.29 -21.46
CA ARG A 260 8.75 -4.71 -20.15
C ARG A 260 7.26 -5.03 -20.09
N ILE A 261 6.40 -4.15 -20.61
CA ILE A 261 4.97 -4.12 -20.31
C ILE A 261 4.16 -4.81 -21.38
N TRP A 262 3.42 -5.83 -20.99
CA TRP A 262 2.59 -6.64 -21.87
C TRP A 262 1.20 -6.87 -21.27
N ASN A 263 0.25 -7.16 -22.13
CA ASN A 263 -1.03 -7.73 -21.70
C ASN A 263 -1.40 -8.98 -22.51
N ILE A 264 -2.32 -9.77 -21.97
CA ILE A 264 -2.92 -10.92 -22.64
C ILE A 264 -4.43 -10.89 -22.40
N ASP A 265 -5.21 -11.13 -23.43
CA ASP A 265 -6.60 -11.54 -23.26
C ASP A 265 -6.62 -13.03 -22.92
N ILE A 266 -7.15 -13.40 -21.74
CA ILE A 266 -7.07 -14.78 -21.25
C ILE A 266 -7.99 -15.75 -22.02
N ARG A 267 -8.95 -15.26 -22.81
CA ARG A 267 -9.84 -16.07 -23.65
C ARG A 267 -9.22 -16.36 -25.01
N SER A 268 -8.84 -15.31 -25.75
CA SER A 268 -8.26 -15.47 -27.09
C SER A 268 -6.79 -15.89 -27.05
N LYS A 269 -6.10 -15.66 -25.92
CA LYS A 269 -4.65 -15.80 -25.75
C LYS A 269 -3.84 -14.79 -26.55
N ASP A 270 -4.49 -13.75 -27.10
CA ASP A 270 -3.79 -12.67 -27.82
C ASP A 270 -2.95 -11.85 -26.86
N ARG A 271 -1.69 -11.68 -27.19
CA ARG A 271 -0.73 -10.91 -26.41
C ARG A 271 -0.36 -9.62 -27.14
N LYS A 272 -0.31 -8.52 -26.41
CA LYS A 272 0.07 -7.22 -26.95
C LYS A 272 1.16 -6.58 -26.08
N LYS A 273 2.17 -6.02 -26.73
CA LYS A 273 3.14 -5.17 -26.09
C LYS A 273 2.50 -3.79 -25.87
N ILE A 274 2.60 -3.25 -24.66
CA ILE A 274 2.00 -1.96 -24.30
C ILE A 274 2.94 -0.81 -24.68
N HIS A 275 4.22 -0.96 -24.38
CA HIS A 275 5.22 0.05 -24.69
C HIS A 275 6.39 -0.58 -25.45
N ASN A 276 6.85 0.12 -26.52
CA ASN A 276 8.03 -0.25 -27.29
C ASN A 276 9.15 0.73 -26.97
N ARG A 277 10.31 0.22 -26.59
CA ARG A 277 11.50 1.08 -26.45
C ARG A 277 11.84 1.71 -27.78
N THR A 278 12.17 3.00 -27.75
CA THR A 278 12.46 3.79 -28.95
C THR A 278 13.94 4.16 -29.10
N VAL A 279 14.68 4.13 -27.99
CA VAL A 279 16.11 4.43 -27.95
C VAL A 279 16.87 3.41 -27.10
N GLU A 280 18.18 3.36 -27.28
CA GLU A 280 19.06 2.59 -26.42
C GLU A 280 18.99 3.13 -24.99
N ARG A 281 19.03 2.22 -24.00
CA ARG A 281 18.92 2.54 -22.57
C ARG A 281 17.61 3.20 -22.14
N GLU A 282 16.57 3.15 -22.92
CA GLU A 282 15.23 3.48 -22.45
C GLU A 282 14.75 2.44 -21.44
N ILE A 283 14.13 2.90 -20.36
CA ILE A 283 13.54 2.03 -19.34
C ILE A 283 12.09 2.43 -19.05
N ALA A 284 11.23 1.43 -18.88
CA ALA A 284 9.88 1.55 -18.38
C ALA A 284 9.71 0.65 -17.14
N GLY A 285 8.92 1.06 -16.18
CA GLY A 285 8.72 0.29 -14.94
C GLY A 285 7.49 0.68 -14.17
N HIS A 286 7.24 -0.01 -13.06
CA HIS A 286 6.18 0.25 -12.08
C HIS A 286 4.82 0.51 -12.71
N GLU A 287 4.43 -0.38 -13.63
CA GLU A 287 3.19 -0.31 -14.39
C GLU A 287 1.95 -0.57 -13.52
N PHE A 288 0.87 0.17 -13.79
CA PHE A 288 -0.41 0.01 -13.09
C PHE A 288 -1.58 0.49 -13.96
N PHE A 289 -2.76 -0.09 -13.72
CA PHE A 289 -3.99 0.35 -14.39
C PHE A 289 -4.55 1.62 -13.77
N SER A 290 -5.15 2.50 -14.61
CA SER A 290 -6.11 3.49 -14.13
C SER A 290 -7.35 2.80 -13.54
N PRO A 291 -8.09 3.44 -12.60
CA PRO A 291 -9.29 2.86 -11.99
C PRO A 291 -10.38 2.43 -12.98
N ASP A 292 -10.49 3.10 -14.13
CA ASP A 292 -11.43 2.75 -15.21
C ASP A 292 -10.92 1.65 -16.14
N GLY A 293 -9.68 1.17 -15.91
CA GLY A 293 -9.07 0.09 -16.70
C GLY A 293 -8.68 0.46 -18.13
N LYS A 294 -8.80 1.74 -18.52
CA LYS A 294 -8.55 2.18 -19.90
C LYS A 294 -7.12 2.57 -20.19
N THR A 295 -6.34 2.90 -19.17
CA THR A 295 -4.96 3.36 -19.31
C THR A 295 -4.03 2.52 -18.44
N ILE A 296 -2.89 2.11 -18.98
CA ILE A 296 -1.78 1.58 -18.21
C ILE A 296 -0.78 2.71 -18.05
N TRP A 297 -0.54 3.11 -16.80
CA TRP A 297 0.47 4.11 -16.42
C TRP A 297 1.77 3.41 -16.04
N PHE A 298 2.90 4.05 -16.28
CA PHE A 298 4.24 3.55 -15.94
C PHE A 298 5.26 4.68 -15.88
N ASP A 299 6.29 4.53 -15.07
CA ASP A 299 7.44 5.42 -15.12
C ASP A 299 8.29 5.11 -16.34
N LEU A 300 8.80 6.17 -16.98
CA LEU A 300 9.55 6.08 -18.22
C LEU A 300 10.76 7.01 -18.18
N GLN A 301 11.93 6.50 -18.56
CA GLN A 301 13.15 7.30 -18.72
C GLN A 301 13.70 7.14 -20.14
N ILE A 302 13.96 8.26 -20.81
CA ILE A 302 14.41 8.30 -22.21
C ILE A 302 15.59 9.27 -22.39
N PRO A 303 16.82 8.74 -22.46
CA PRO A 303 17.26 7.43 -21.99
C PRO A 303 17.37 7.40 -20.46
N ARG A 304 17.72 6.25 -19.88
CA ARG A 304 17.88 6.08 -18.44
C ARG A 304 18.75 7.17 -17.81
N GLY A 305 18.19 7.84 -16.79
CA GLY A 305 18.89 8.85 -15.99
C GLY A 305 18.90 10.26 -16.60
N GLU A 306 18.22 10.48 -17.74
CA GLU A 306 18.20 11.80 -18.41
C GLU A 306 16.81 12.45 -18.34
N THR A 307 15.86 12.02 -19.13
CA THR A 307 14.51 12.60 -19.13
C THR A 307 13.53 11.65 -18.45
N PHE A 308 12.75 12.16 -17.51
CA PHE A 308 11.80 11.42 -16.70
C PHE A 308 10.37 11.76 -17.07
N PHE A 309 9.54 10.72 -17.22
CA PHE A 309 8.13 10.86 -17.54
C PHE A 309 7.29 9.92 -16.65
N LEU A 310 6.10 10.36 -16.32
CA LEU A 310 4.98 9.46 -16.06
C LEU A 310 4.24 9.30 -17.39
N ALA A 311 4.25 8.09 -17.95
CA ALA A 311 3.62 7.78 -19.22
C ALA A 311 2.35 6.96 -19.02
N GLY A 312 1.36 7.20 -19.88
CA GLY A 312 0.09 6.46 -19.86
C GLY A 312 -0.30 6.00 -21.27
N LYS A 313 -0.47 4.70 -21.45
CA LYS A 313 -0.93 4.09 -22.70
C LYS A 313 -2.42 3.81 -22.64
N ASN A 314 -3.21 4.51 -23.43
CA ASN A 314 -4.63 4.23 -23.57
C ASN A 314 -4.82 2.94 -24.40
N LEU A 315 -5.56 1.99 -23.89
CA LEU A 315 -5.75 0.67 -24.48
C LEU A 315 -6.79 0.63 -25.62
N GLU A 316 -7.71 1.62 -25.65
CA GLU A 316 -8.75 1.73 -26.66
C GLU A 316 -8.24 2.51 -27.88
N THR A 317 -7.61 3.68 -27.65
CA THR A 317 -7.13 4.55 -28.74
C THR A 317 -5.70 4.24 -29.18
N ASN A 318 -4.96 3.50 -28.36
CA ASN A 318 -3.54 3.21 -28.54
C ASN A 318 -2.64 4.45 -28.47
N GLU A 319 -3.16 5.59 -27.99
CA GLU A 319 -2.39 6.80 -27.75
C GLU A 319 -1.53 6.67 -26.50
N GLU A 320 -0.35 7.26 -26.50
CA GLU A 320 0.54 7.34 -25.36
C GLU A 320 0.72 8.79 -24.95
N LYS A 321 0.30 9.11 -23.73
CA LYS A 321 0.50 10.41 -23.11
C LYS A 321 1.72 10.37 -22.20
N ARG A 322 2.51 11.44 -22.20
CA ARG A 322 3.70 11.58 -21.34
C ARG A 322 3.64 12.88 -20.59
N TYR A 323 3.90 12.81 -19.28
CA TYR A 323 4.08 13.98 -18.44
C TYR A 323 5.54 14.04 -18.00
N THR A 324 6.23 15.13 -18.32
CA THR A 324 7.61 15.36 -17.89
C THR A 324 7.68 15.66 -16.39
N LEU A 325 8.72 15.17 -15.74
CA LEU A 325 9.06 15.44 -14.33
C LEU A 325 10.51 15.93 -14.24
N GLU A 326 10.77 16.78 -13.26
CA GLU A 326 12.13 17.12 -12.88
C GLU A 326 12.81 15.93 -12.17
N ARG A 327 14.14 15.85 -12.25
CA ARG A 327 14.89 14.71 -11.72
C ARG A 327 14.67 14.46 -10.23
N ASP A 328 14.63 15.52 -9.41
CA ASP A 328 14.41 15.40 -7.97
C ASP A 328 12.95 15.13 -7.61
N GLU A 329 12.03 15.21 -8.56
CA GLU A 329 10.60 14.92 -8.39
C GLU A 329 10.21 13.51 -8.84
N TRP A 330 11.15 12.77 -9.44
CA TRP A 330 10.90 11.40 -9.83
C TRP A 330 10.64 10.51 -8.61
N SER A 331 9.65 9.64 -8.73
CA SER A 331 9.24 8.74 -7.66
C SER A 331 9.47 7.28 -8.04
N ILE A 332 9.71 6.43 -7.06
CA ILE A 332 9.84 4.98 -7.28
C ILE A 332 8.48 4.44 -7.76
N HIS A 333 7.41 4.83 -7.06
CA HIS A 333 6.05 4.41 -7.38
C HIS A 333 5.14 5.62 -7.53
N TYR A 334 4.16 5.45 -8.42
CA TYR A 334 3.08 6.42 -8.61
C TYR A 334 1.73 5.77 -8.33
N ASN A 335 0.78 6.57 -7.88
CA ASN A 335 -0.62 6.20 -7.75
C ASN A 335 -1.49 7.29 -8.36
N ILE A 336 -2.67 6.95 -8.87
CA ILE A 336 -3.59 7.92 -9.47
C ILE A 336 -4.80 8.14 -8.56
N ALA A 337 -5.25 9.40 -8.46
CA ALA A 337 -6.42 9.75 -7.67
C ALA A 337 -7.68 9.03 -8.18
N PRO A 338 -8.69 8.76 -7.31
CA PRO A 338 -9.93 8.12 -7.72
C PRO A 338 -10.69 8.84 -8.84
N ASP A 339 -10.55 10.15 -8.94
CA ASP A 339 -11.14 10.98 -10.02
C ASP A 339 -10.26 11.04 -11.28
N MET A 340 -9.10 10.39 -11.28
CA MET A 340 -8.12 10.27 -12.37
C MET A 340 -7.52 11.61 -12.85
N LYS A 341 -7.52 12.66 -12.00
CA LYS A 341 -7.02 13.99 -12.39
C LYS A 341 -5.63 14.28 -11.89
N THR A 342 -5.21 13.67 -10.78
CA THR A 342 -3.93 13.94 -10.13
C THR A 342 -3.22 12.64 -9.78
N PHE A 343 -1.94 12.74 -9.44
CA PHE A 343 -1.12 11.59 -9.08
C PHE A 343 -0.43 11.82 -7.74
N ALA A 344 -0.08 10.73 -7.06
CA ALA A 344 0.82 10.73 -5.93
C ALA A 344 2.12 10.04 -6.30
N GLY A 345 3.21 10.42 -5.64
CA GLY A 345 4.51 9.78 -5.79
C GLY A 345 5.23 9.65 -4.46
N ASP A 346 6.00 8.57 -4.30
CA ASP A 346 6.70 8.25 -3.05
C ASP A 346 8.16 8.74 -3.01
N GLY A 347 8.59 9.49 -4.02
CA GLY A 347 9.93 10.04 -4.10
C GLY A 347 11.03 8.97 -4.19
N GLY A 348 12.23 9.34 -3.78
CA GLY A 348 13.38 8.46 -3.76
C GLY A 348 14.63 9.16 -3.25
N ASN A 349 15.69 8.41 -3.03
CA ASN A 349 16.98 8.93 -2.61
C ASN A 349 18.06 8.63 -3.65
N GLU A 350 19.31 8.97 -3.33
CA GLU A 350 20.47 8.77 -4.20
C GLU A 350 20.74 7.30 -4.54
N GLY A 351 20.23 6.35 -3.74
CA GLY A 351 20.32 4.92 -3.99
C GLY A 351 19.28 4.39 -4.98
N GLN A 352 18.27 5.19 -5.30
CA GLN A 352 17.23 4.83 -6.27
C GLN A 352 17.67 5.13 -7.70
N VAL A 353 16.91 4.62 -8.69
CA VAL A 353 17.32 4.66 -10.10
C VAL A 353 17.51 6.06 -10.66
N ALA A 354 16.82 7.07 -10.14
CA ALA A 354 16.99 8.47 -10.53
C ALA A 354 18.21 9.14 -9.92
N HIS A 355 18.82 8.57 -8.87
CA HIS A 355 19.91 9.17 -8.13
C HIS A 355 19.62 10.62 -7.68
N ALA A 356 18.38 10.89 -7.24
CA ALA A 356 17.94 12.20 -6.81
C ALA A 356 18.60 12.61 -5.50
N THR A 357 19.17 13.82 -5.43
CA THR A 357 19.80 14.35 -4.21
C THR A 357 18.79 14.97 -3.24
N ASN A 358 17.66 15.46 -3.76
CA ASN A 358 16.57 16.09 -3.01
C ASN A 358 15.20 15.49 -3.33
N GLY A 359 15.14 14.19 -3.60
CA GLY A 359 13.91 13.47 -3.97
C GLY A 359 13.18 12.81 -2.81
N ARG A 360 13.60 13.03 -1.56
CA ARG A 360 13.04 12.38 -0.36
C ARG A 360 11.78 13.07 0.13
N TRP A 361 10.69 12.95 -0.68
CA TRP A 361 9.39 13.56 -0.38
C TRP A 361 8.26 12.63 -0.76
N ILE A 362 7.13 12.72 -0.07
CA ILE A 362 5.85 12.31 -0.64
C ILE A 362 5.34 13.48 -1.46
N TYR A 363 4.98 13.21 -2.70
CA TYR A 363 4.52 14.21 -3.67
C TYR A 363 3.05 14.03 -4.02
N HIS A 364 2.39 15.16 -4.28
CA HIS A 364 1.16 15.25 -5.04
C HIS A 364 1.46 15.96 -6.36
N PHE A 365 0.98 15.42 -7.48
CA PHE A 365 1.25 15.92 -8.81
C PHE A 365 -0.04 16.33 -9.51
N THR A 366 -0.04 17.54 -10.10
CA THR A 366 -1.14 18.03 -10.92
C THR A 366 -0.68 18.20 -12.37
N PRO A 367 -1.33 17.54 -13.34
CA PRO A 367 -1.03 17.73 -14.75
C PRO A 367 -1.28 19.17 -15.22
N LYS A 368 -0.30 19.75 -15.95
CA LYS A 368 -0.41 21.04 -16.60
C LYS A 368 0.27 20.98 -17.97
N GLY A 369 -0.52 20.87 -19.05
CA GLY A 369 0.02 20.56 -20.38
C GLY A 369 0.67 19.18 -20.39
N ASP A 370 1.95 19.13 -20.75
CA ASP A 370 2.76 17.91 -20.80
C ASP A 370 3.71 17.78 -19.59
N GLN A 371 3.43 18.49 -18.51
CA GLN A 371 4.21 18.46 -17.29
C GLN A 371 3.36 18.01 -16.09
N LEU A 372 3.99 17.40 -15.09
CA LEU A 372 3.46 17.23 -13.75
C LEU A 372 4.04 18.30 -12.84
N ILE A 373 3.16 19.12 -12.27
CA ILE A 373 3.54 20.12 -11.27
C ILE A 373 3.45 19.45 -9.91
N SER A 374 4.59 19.38 -9.22
CA SER A 374 4.70 18.75 -7.92
C SER A 374 4.35 19.66 -6.76
N GLU A 375 3.71 19.10 -5.74
CA GLU A 375 3.61 19.65 -4.39
C GLU A 375 4.23 18.67 -3.40
N LYS A 376 5.15 19.15 -2.56
CA LYS A 376 5.77 18.38 -1.48
C LYS A 376 4.82 18.29 -0.31
N LEU A 377 4.48 17.07 0.11
CA LEU A 377 3.50 16.83 1.19
C LEU A 377 4.16 16.43 2.51
N VAL A 378 5.21 15.59 2.45
CA VAL A 378 5.90 15.06 3.63
C VAL A 378 7.40 15.05 3.38
N ASN A 379 8.17 15.58 4.34
CA ASN A 379 9.61 15.43 4.32
C ASN A 379 10.02 14.02 4.78
N MET A 380 10.63 13.27 3.87
CA MET A 380 11.07 11.88 4.06
C MET A 380 12.57 11.76 4.38
N LYS A 381 13.26 12.84 4.77
CA LYS A 381 14.73 12.84 4.98
C LYS A 381 15.21 11.79 6.00
N ASN A 382 14.42 11.50 7.02
CA ASN A 382 14.73 10.52 8.06
C ASN A 382 14.13 9.12 7.77
N HIS A 383 13.48 8.94 6.61
CA HIS A 383 13.01 7.65 6.13
C HIS A 383 14.14 6.85 5.49
N ASN A 384 14.26 5.57 5.82
CA ASN A 384 15.19 4.66 5.16
C ASN A 384 14.49 3.97 3.98
N TYR A 385 14.84 4.34 2.77
CA TYR A 385 14.27 3.85 1.50
C TYR A 385 14.58 2.38 1.15
N LYS A 386 15.19 1.60 2.06
CA LYS A 386 15.10 0.13 1.98
C LYS A 386 13.66 -0.36 2.16
N LEU A 387 12.84 0.41 2.85
CA LEU A 387 11.40 0.28 2.89
C LEU A 387 10.81 1.29 1.90
N GLU A 388 10.28 0.83 0.78
CA GLU A 388 9.62 1.70 -0.21
C GLU A 388 8.28 2.20 0.35
N PRO A 389 7.94 3.51 0.25
CA PRO A 389 6.75 4.05 0.89
C PRO A 389 5.42 3.56 0.32
N ASN A 390 5.35 3.24 -0.99
CA ASN A 390 4.16 2.67 -1.64
C ASN A 390 2.88 3.48 -1.40
N VAL A 391 2.78 4.63 -2.04
CA VAL A 391 1.66 5.57 -1.88
C VAL A 391 0.33 5.06 -2.44
N HIS A 392 -0.77 5.35 -1.72
CA HIS A 392 -2.14 5.12 -2.17
C HIS A 392 -3.00 6.35 -1.87
N PHE A 393 -3.81 6.77 -2.83
CA PHE A 393 -4.90 7.70 -2.49
C PHE A 393 -5.94 7.00 -1.62
N SER A 394 -6.47 7.71 -0.63
CA SER A 394 -7.70 7.27 0.04
C SER A 394 -8.86 7.24 -0.95
N PRO A 395 -9.89 6.38 -0.74
CA PRO A 395 -11.01 6.28 -1.68
C PRO A 395 -11.81 7.58 -1.88
N ASP A 396 -11.76 8.51 -0.92
CA ASP A 396 -12.38 9.84 -1.03
C ASP A 396 -11.47 10.88 -1.71
N GLY A 397 -10.23 10.51 -2.05
CA GLY A 397 -9.26 11.36 -2.71
C GLY A 397 -8.68 12.49 -1.86
N LYS A 398 -8.88 12.47 -0.53
CA LYS A 398 -8.43 13.56 0.35
C LYS A 398 -7.08 13.35 1.00
N TRP A 399 -6.64 12.08 1.07
CA TRP A 399 -5.44 11.68 1.75
C TRP A 399 -4.55 10.84 0.84
N ILE A 400 -3.25 10.92 1.07
CA ILE A 400 -2.28 9.97 0.54
C ILE A 400 -1.77 9.13 1.70
N ILE A 401 -1.97 7.82 1.61
CA ILE A 401 -1.56 6.83 2.61
C ILE A 401 -0.23 6.24 2.15
N PHE A 402 0.72 6.14 3.05
CA PHE A 402 2.07 5.62 2.78
C PHE A 402 2.64 4.91 4.00
N ARG A 403 3.67 4.09 3.82
CA ARG A 403 4.41 3.49 4.92
C ARG A 403 5.77 4.15 5.09
N ALA A 404 6.20 4.30 6.34
CA ALA A 404 7.51 4.84 6.66
C ALA A 404 8.07 4.19 7.93
N ASN A 405 9.38 4.33 8.13
CA ASN A 405 10.10 3.77 9.28
C ASN A 405 10.76 4.87 10.12
N PHE A 406 10.08 5.99 10.28
CA PHE A 406 10.54 7.15 11.06
C PHE A 406 10.91 6.80 12.52
N GLU A 407 10.20 5.82 13.08
CA GLU A 407 10.36 5.36 14.48
C GLU A 407 11.17 4.04 14.57
N GLY A 408 11.86 3.66 13.50
CA GLY A 408 12.62 2.42 13.41
C GLY A 408 11.83 1.23 12.88
N ASN A 409 10.55 1.09 13.25
CA ASN A 409 9.62 0.09 12.71
C ASN A 409 8.84 0.66 11.53
N SER A 410 8.42 -0.22 10.60
CA SER A 410 7.47 0.16 9.56
C SER A 410 6.12 0.53 10.17
N GLN A 411 5.61 1.71 9.85
CA GLN A 411 4.28 2.19 10.26
C GLN A 411 3.55 2.80 9.05
N ILE A 412 2.22 2.90 9.17
CA ILE A 412 1.37 3.44 8.12
C ILE A 412 0.90 4.84 8.54
N TYR A 413 1.13 5.79 7.65
CA TYR A 413 0.78 7.19 7.81
C TYR A 413 -0.18 7.64 6.71
N ALA A 414 -0.89 8.72 6.98
CA ALA A 414 -1.69 9.43 5.98
C ALA A 414 -1.33 10.92 6.01
N VAL A 415 -1.25 11.55 4.84
CA VAL A 415 -1.07 13.00 4.71
C VAL A 415 -2.25 13.60 3.98
N ALA A 416 -2.82 14.68 4.51
CA ALA A 416 -3.90 15.42 3.87
C ALA A 416 -3.36 16.17 2.63
N ILE A 417 -4.08 16.06 1.50
CA ILE A 417 -3.71 16.77 0.26
C ILE A 417 -3.93 18.27 0.42
N ASN A 418 -5.03 18.65 1.04
CA ASN A 418 -5.30 20.05 1.32
C ASN A 418 -4.70 20.44 2.67
N LYS A 419 -4.11 21.62 2.73
CA LYS A 419 -3.66 22.23 3.99
C LYS A 419 -4.85 22.62 4.86
N PRO A 420 -4.73 22.55 6.20
CA PRO A 420 -5.78 22.94 7.13
C PRO A 420 -6.12 24.42 7.10
#